data_2727ca2dfff6034078dd9d53d19eb7a4
#
_entry.id   2727ca2dfff6034078dd9d53d19eb7a4
#
_cell.length_a   1.000
_cell.length_b   1.000
_cell.length_c   1.000
_cell.angle_alpha   90.00
_cell.angle_beta   90.00
_cell.angle_gamma   90.00
#
_symmetry.space_group_name_H-M   'P 1'
#
loop_
_entity.id
_entity.type
_entity.pdbx_description
1 polymer ?
#
loop_
_entity_poly.entity_id
_entity_poly.type
_entity_poly.pdbx_seq_one_letter_code
_entity_poly.pdbx_strand_id
1 'polypeptide(L)'
;MDSNDKKGLKSPEIIIINGSPRINKNCSFIANEVKAMLEECGLSCKIFNIYNMDIEYCTACGFCEKTGYCKFNDDMKPLYKMFDDSKGTIVISPVHFDSISAKLKTVVDRTQAIYASKYVLNKPSIDRSKKRIGMYIAVGGVNHMIHSLKVDRL
;
A
#
# COMPACT_ATOMS: atom_id res chain seq x y z
N MET A 1 -24.95 -28.51 -7.38
CA MET A 1 -25.38 -27.48 -8.36
C MET A 1 -25.72 -26.24 -7.58
N ASP A 2 -24.75 -25.42 -7.24
CA ASP A 2 -24.98 -24.12 -6.62
C ASP A 2 -24.08 -23.11 -7.29
N SER A 3 -24.69 -22.45 -8.28
CA SER A 3 -24.16 -21.34 -9.03
C SER A 3 -24.60 -20.03 -8.36
N ASN A 4 -24.00 -19.69 -7.20
CA ASN A 4 -24.26 -18.38 -6.61
C ASN A 4 -23.14 -18.01 -5.65
N ASP A 5 -22.04 -17.38 -6.16
CA ASP A 5 -21.18 -16.51 -5.38
C ASP A 5 -20.11 -15.84 -6.27
N LYS A 6 -20.58 -15.17 -7.33
CA LYS A 6 -19.80 -14.10 -7.98
C LYS A 6 -20.49 -12.76 -7.79
N LYS A 7 -20.83 -12.40 -6.56
CA LYS A 7 -20.98 -10.99 -6.21
C LYS A 7 -19.58 -10.38 -6.26
N GLY A 8 -19.28 -9.65 -7.33
CA GLY A 8 -18.00 -8.96 -7.49
C GLY A 8 -17.72 -8.10 -6.27
N LEU A 9 -16.77 -8.52 -5.44
CA LEU A 9 -16.33 -7.73 -4.29
C LEU A 9 -15.83 -6.39 -4.83
N LYS A 10 -16.58 -5.33 -4.55
CA LYS A 10 -16.18 -3.96 -4.91
C LYS A 10 -14.85 -3.68 -4.21
N SER A 11 -13.86 -3.20 -4.97
CA SER A 11 -12.57 -2.83 -4.39
C SER A 11 -12.77 -1.77 -3.31
N PRO A 12 -12.01 -1.83 -2.18
CA PRO A 12 -12.14 -0.85 -1.11
C PRO A 12 -11.75 0.54 -1.61
N GLU A 13 -12.44 1.56 -1.08
CA GLU A 13 -12.13 2.95 -1.43
C GLU A 13 -10.81 3.41 -0.83
N ILE A 14 -10.49 2.92 0.36
CA ILE A 14 -9.23 3.21 1.07
C ILE A 14 -8.52 1.90 1.39
N ILE A 15 -7.24 1.83 1.09
CA ILE A 15 -6.37 0.76 1.55
C ILE A 15 -5.46 1.27 2.67
N ILE A 16 -5.31 0.44 3.71
CA ILE A 16 -4.44 0.71 4.85
C ILE A 16 -3.34 -0.34 4.85
N ILE A 17 -2.09 0.08 4.69
CA ILE A 17 -0.93 -0.80 4.70
C ILE A 17 -0.28 -0.72 6.07
N ASN A 18 -0.39 -1.81 6.84
CA ASN A 18 0.28 -1.95 8.13
C ASN A 18 1.66 -2.59 7.92
N GLY A 19 2.70 -1.77 8.10
CA GLY A 19 4.11 -2.14 7.96
C GLY A 19 4.76 -2.64 9.25
N SER A 20 4.00 -3.02 10.27
CA SER A 20 4.57 -3.50 11.54
C SER A 20 4.70 -5.01 11.59
N PRO A 21 5.87 -5.57 12.03
CA PRO A 21 6.01 -7.00 12.31
C PRO A 21 5.26 -7.42 13.58
N ARG A 22 4.91 -6.47 14.43
CA ARG A 22 4.24 -6.73 15.71
C ARG A 22 2.72 -6.71 15.52
N ILE A 23 2.13 -7.88 15.38
CA ILE A 23 0.66 -8.05 15.30
C ILE A 23 0.04 -7.62 16.65
N ASN A 24 -1.10 -6.94 16.60
CA ASN A 24 -1.86 -6.47 17.77
C ASN A 24 -1.11 -5.51 18.70
N LYS A 25 -0.20 -4.70 18.14
CA LYS A 25 0.48 -3.60 18.84
C LYS A 25 0.11 -2.25 18.21
N ASN A 26 0.82 -1.18 18.58
CA ASN A 26 0.47 0.20 18.27
C ASN A 26 0.06 0.45 16.81
N CYS A 27 0.83 -0.05 15.83
CA CYS A 27 0.48 0.14 14.42
C CYS A 27 -0.84 -0.55 14.06
N SER A 28 -1.08 -1.77 14.57
CA SER A 28 -2.34 -2.49 14.33
C SER A 28 -3.52 -1.81 15.02
N PHE A 29 -3.31 -1.30 16.23
CA PHE A 29 -4.33 -0.52 16.94
C PHE A 29 -4.70 0.72 16.12
N ILE A 30 -3.72 1.54 15.72
CA ILE A 30 -3.93 2.73 14.89
C ILE A 30 -4.62 2.37 13.55
N ALA A 31 -4.22 1.27 12.91
CA ALA A 31 -4.84 0.84 11.66
C ALA A 31 -6.32 0.51 11.83
N ASN A 32 -6.70 -0.13 12.93
CA ASN A 32 -8.09 -0.45 13.23
C ASN A 32 -8.90 0.80 13.59
N GLU A 33 -8.36 1.71 14.39
CA GLU A 33 -9.02 2.99 14.73
C GLU A 33 -9.26 3.83 13.47
N VAL A 34 -8.23 4.00 12.63
CA VAL A 34 -8.35 4.72 11.36
C VAL A 34 -9.39 4.07 10.46
N LYS A 35 -9.41 2.74 10.38
CA LYS A 35 -10.43 2.01 9.61
C LYS A 35 -11.82 2.28 10.13
N ALA A 36 -12.05 2.19 11.45
CA ALA A 36 -13.35 2.41 12.07
C ALA A 36 -13.85 3.84 11.79
N MET A 37 -13.00 4.85 12.01
CA MET A 37 -13.34 6.25 11.73
C MET A 37 -13.74 6.50 10.27
N LEU A 38 -13.02 5.89 9.33
CA LEU A 38 -13.32 6.05 7.89
C LEU A 38 -14.62 5.32 7.51
N GLU A 39 -14.88 4.16 8.09
CA GLU A 39 -16.12 3.40 7.88
C GLU A 39 -17.35 4.12 8.47
N GLU A 40 -17.20 4.80 9.60
CA GLU A 40 -18.21 5.71 10.15
C GLU A 40 -18.53 6.87 9.20
N CYS A 41 -17.54 7.34 8.43
CA CYS A 41 -17.70 8.32 7.37
C CYS A 41 -18.26 7.73 6.05
N GLY A 42 -18.63 6.47 6.02
CA GLY A 42 -19.21 5.79 4.84
C GLY A 42 -18.18 5.33 3.81
N LEU A 43 -16.88 5.31 4.13
CA LEU A 43 -15.83 4.85 3.23
C LEU A 43 -15.52 3.37 3.48
N SER A 44 -15.43 2.56 2.43
CA SER A 44 -15.03 1.17 2.54
C SER A 44 -13.51 1.05 2.67
N CYS A 45 -13.02 0.33 3.70
CA CYS A 45 -11.61 0.23 4.01
C CYS A 45 -11.13 -1.23 4.07
N LYS A 46 -9.87 -1.46 3.66
CA LYS A 46 -9.20 -2.76 3.82
C LYS A 46 -7.79 -2.59 4.37
N ILE A 47 -7.47 -3.33 5.44
CA ILE A 47 -6.13 -3.38 6.03
C ILE A 47 -5.34 -4.54 5.39
N PHE A 48 -4.12 -4.23 4.96
CA PHE A 48 -3.10 -5.19 4.52
C PHE A 48 -1.96 -5.24 5.54
N ASN A 49 -1.85 -6.35 6.27
CA ASN A 49 -0.74 -6.61 7.17
C ASN A 49 0.38 -7.25 6.35
N ILE A 50 1.31 -6.44 5.86
CA ILE A 50 2.31 -6.89 4.87
C ILE A 50 3.28 -7.94 5.40
N TYR A 51 3.42 -8.08 6.72
CA TYR A 51 4.24 -9.14 7.30
C TYR A 51 3.62 -10.53 7.18
N ASN A 52 2.30 -10.62 6.93
CA ASN A 52 1.59 -11.88 6.65
C ASN A 52 1.50 -12.18 5.15
N MET A 53 2.10 -11.33 4.31
CA MET A 53 2.06 -11.47 2.85
C MET A 53 3.39 -12.01 2.34
N ASP A 54 3.31 -12.86 1.33
CA ASP A 54 4.50 -13.33 0.62
C ASP A 54 4.85 -12.32 -0.48
N ILE A 55 5.82 -11.45 -0.18
CA ILE A 55 6.29 -10.40 -1.10
C ILE A 55 7.81 -10.47 -1.17
N GLU A 56 8.31 -10.84 -2.34
CA GLU A 56 9.73 -10.84 -2.65
C GLU A 56 10.29 -9.41 -2.78
N TYR A 57 11.53 -9.20 -2.38
CA TYR A 57 12.20 -7.91 -2.56
C TYR A 57 12.53 -7.62 -4.03
N CYS A 58 12.65 -6.34 -4.36
CA CYS A 58 13.02 -5.92 -5.70
C CYS A 58 14.50 -6.26 -5.98
N THR A 59 14.76 -7.03 -7.03
CA THR A 59 16.12 -7.43 -7.45
C THR A 59 16.70 -6.54 -8.55
N ALA A 60 16.07 -5.41 -8.83
CA ALA A 60 16.50 -4.47 -9.89
C ALA A 60 16.75 -5.14 -11.25
N CYS A 61 15.97 -6.16 -11.60
CA CYS A 61 16.19 -7.00 -12.78
C CYS A 61 15.84 -6.34 -14.12
N GLY A 62 15.28 -5.12 -14.13
CA GLY A 62 14.90 -4.39 -15.35
C GLY A 62 13.69 -4.96 -16.11
N PHE A 63 13.05 -6.03 -15.63
CA PHE A 63 11.92 -6.63 -16.34
C PHE A 63 10.74 -5.66 -16.50
N CYS A 64 10.42 -4.89 -15.47
CA CYS A 64 9.34 -3.90 -15.50
C CYS A 64 9.61 -2.72 -16.45
N GLU A 65 10.87 -2.39 -16.73
CA GLU A 65 11.24 -1.36 -17.70
C GLU A 65 10.93 -1.76 -19.15
N LYS A 66 10.77 -3.06 -19.39
CA LYS A 66 10.42 -3.61 -20.72
C LYS A 66 8.94 -3.93 -20.85
N THR A 67 8.28 -4.28 -19.75
CA THR A 67 6.92 -4.84 -19.76
C THR A 67 5.87 -3.98 -19.06
N GLY A 68 6.28 -3.06 -18.18
CA GLY A 68 5.39 -2.30 -17.30
C GLY A 68 4.91 -3.07 -16.06
N TYR A 69 5.31 -4.35 -15.89
CA TYR A 69 4.87 -5.22 -14.79
C TYR A 69 6.07 -5.88 -14.10
N CYS A 70 5.89 -6.27 -12.84
CA CYS A 70 6.90 -7.04 -12.15
C CYS A 70 6.85 -8.52 -12.55
N LYS A 71 8.03 -9.16 -12.65
CA LYS A 71 8.15 -10.59 -12.99
C LYS A 71 7.67 -11.53 -11.89
N PHE A 72 7.71 -11.10 -10.63
CA PHE A 72 7.34 -11.95 -9.50
C PHE A 72 5.83 -12.20 -9.44
N ASN A 73 5.47 -13.45 -9.17
CA ASN A 73 4.09 -13.89 -8.99
C ASN A 73 3.82 -14.12 -7.52
N ASP A 74 3.64 -13.05 -6.77
CA ASP A 74 3.52 -13.02 -5.33
C ASP A 74 2.36 -12.11 -4.88
N ASP A 75 2.22 -11.89 -3.57
CA ASP A 75 1.15 -11.08 -3.00
C ASP A 75 1.23 -9.58 -3.33
N MET A 76 2.29 -9.14 -4.01
CA MET A 76 2.33 -7.77 -4.54
C MET A 76 1.36 -7.57 -5.73
N LYS A 77 1.00 -8.63 -6.48
CA LYS A 77 0.07 -8.51 -7.61
C LYS A 77 -1.29 -7.92 -7.22
N PRO A 78 -2.00 -8.47 -6.22
CA PRO A 78 -3.25 -7.86 -5.78
C PRO A 78 -3.07 -6.44 -5.24
N LEU A 79 -1.93 -6.09 -4.64
CA LEU A 79 -1.67 -4.73 -4.18
C LEU A 79 -1.57 -3.73 -5.34
N TYR A 80 -0.96 -4.07 -6.47
CA TYR A 80 -0.94 -3.20 -7.65
C TYR A 80 -2.35 -2.84 -8.11
N LYS A 81 -3.25 -3.85 -8.14
CA LYS A 81 -4.65 -3.60 -8.48
C LYS A 81 -5.33 -2.70 -7.45
N MET A 82 -5.07 -2.92 -6.15
CA MET A 82 -5.65 -2.09 -5.09
C MET A 82 -5.14 -0.64 -5.16
N PHE A 83 -3.87 -0.41 -5.50
CA PHE A 83 -3.35 0.95 -5.73
C PHE A 83 -4.06 1.67 -6.88
N ASP A 84 -4.49 0.94 -7.92
CA ASP A 84 -5.25 1.53 -9.02
C ASP A 84 -6.73 1.75 -8.67
N ASP A 85 -7.35 0.79 -8.01
CA ASP A 85 -8.79 0.83 -7.73
C ASP A 85 -9.17 1.78 -6.59
N SER A 86 -8.29 1.96 -5.59
CA SER A 86 -8.58 2.77 -4.41
C SER A 86 -8.52 4.27 -4.68
N LYS A 87 -9.26 5.04 -3.89
CA LYS A 87 -9.22 6.52 -3.83
C LYS A 87 -8.11 7.02 -2.92
N GLY A 88 -7.62 6.18 -2.00
CA GLY A 88 -6.58 6.57 -1.07
C GLY A 88 -5.80 5.39 -0.50
N THR A 89 -4.55 5.70 -0.10
CA THR A 89 -3.65 4.74 0.55
C THR A 89 -3.12 5.35 1.84
N ILE A 90 -3.34 4.67 2.96
CA ILE A 90 -2.78 5.03 4.25
C ILE A 90 -1.69 4.00 4.59
N VAL A 91 -0.49 4.47 4.85
CA VAL A 91 0.63 3.63 5.24
C VAL A 91 0.98 3.89 6.69
N ILE A 92 1.02 2.84 7.50
CA ILE A 92 1.35 2.91 8.93
C ILE A 92 2.59 2.06 9.16
N SER A 93 3.65 2.66 9.70
CA SER A 93 4.92 1.96 9.94
C SER A 93 5.53 2.33 11.28
N PRO A 94 6.14 1.36 11.98
CA PRO A 94 7.04 1.71 13.07
C PRO A 94 8.27 2.43 12.48
N VAL A 95 8.83 3.34 13.27
CA VAL A 95 10.14 3.95 12.95
C VAL A 95 11.24 2.97 13.37
N HIS A 96 12.03 2.52 12.41
CA HIS A 96 13.22 1.69 12.62
C HIS A 96 14.44 2.42 12.06
N PHE A 97 15.37 2.84 12.93
CA PHE A 97 16.58 3.57 12.51
C PHE A 97 16.25 4.76 11.58
N ASP A 98 15.33 5.63 12.04
CA ASP A 98 14.85 6.80 11.30
C ASP A 98 14.22 6.50 9.92
N SER A 99 13.80 5.26 9.69
CA SER A 99 13.21 4.82 8.44
C SER A 99 11.99 3.95 8.64
N ILE A 100 11.36 3.55 7.54
CA ILE A 100 10.28 2.57 7.51
C ILE A 100 10.81 1.15 7.78
N SER A 101 9.91 0.24 8.15
CA SER A 101 10.29 -1.17 8.34
C SER A 101 10.78 -1.82 7.03
N ALA A 102 11.67 -2.80 7.13
CA ALA A 102 12.26 -3.50 5.98
C ALA A 102 11.20 -4.10 5.04
N LYS A 103 10.18 -4.76 5.58
CA LYS A 103 9.11 -5.34 4.76
C LYS A 103 8.28 -4.25 4.05
N LEU A 104 8.05 -3.10 4.69
CA LEU A 104 7.39 -1.98 4.02
C LEU A 104 8.29 -1.39 2.91
N LYS A 105 9.60 -1.30 3.15
CA LYS A 105 10.54 -0.88 2.10
C LYS A 105 10.49 -1.82 0.88
N THR A 106 10.33 -3.13 1.11
CA THR A 106 10.13 -4.10 0.02
C THR A 106 8.89 -3.74 -0.82
N VAL A 107 7.75 -3.43 -0.19
CA VAL A 107 6.54 -2.99 -0.92
C VAL A 107 6.81 -1.72 -1.71
N VAL A 108 7.46 -0.73 -1.09
CA VAL A 108 7.80 0.54 -1.76
C VAL A 108 8.72 0.30 -2.96
N ASP A 109 9.78 -0.49 -2.82
CA ASP A 109 10.70 -0.80 -3.92
C ASP A 109 10.01 -1.54 -5.06
N ARG A 110 9.03 -2.37 -4.75
CA ARG A 110 8.25 -3.09 -5.75
C ARG A 110 7.30 -2.17 -6.54
N THR A 111 7.00 -0.94 -6.06
CA THR A 111 6.26 0.05 -6.87
C THR A 111 7.09 0.55 -8.07
N GLN A 112 8.35 0.17 -8.19
CA GLN A 112 9.18 0.42 -9.39
C GLN A 112 8.47 -0.01 -10.69
N ALA A 113 7.61 -1.05 -10.65
CA ALA A 113 6.83 -1.45 -11.81
C ALA A 113 5.84 -0.37 -12.27
N ILE A 114 5.19 0.31 -11.32
CA ILE A 114 4.28 1.44 -11.61
C ILE A 114 5.10 2.62 -12.17
N TYR A 115 6.24 2.93 -11.55
CA TYR A 115 7.14 3.96 -12.03
C TYR A 115 7.61 3.70 -13.47
N ALA A 116 8.09 2.48 -13.74
CA ALA A 116 8.58 2.10 -15.05
C ALA A 116 7.48 2.17 -16.13
N SER A 117 6.27 1.70 -15.84
CA SER A 117 5.14 1.80 -16.75
C SER A 117 4.83 3.26 -17.12
N LYS A 118 4.88 4.16 -16.14
CA LYS A 118 4.54 5.58 -16.30
C LYS A 118 5.63 6.38 -16.98
N TYR A 119 6.88 6.26 -16.52
CA TYR A 119 7.96 7.17 -16.90
C TYR A 119 8.97 6.59 -17.91
N VAL A 120 9.11 5.26 -17.96
CA VAL A 120 10.01 4.61 -18.91
C VAL A 120 9.26 4.23 -20.19
N LEU A 121 8.09 3.58 -20.03
CA LEU A 121 7.30 3.10 -21.15
C LEU A 121 6.25 4.09 -21.65
N ASN A 122 5.96 5.15 -20.92
CA ASN A 122 4.85 6.07 -21.20
C ASN A 122 3.49 5.37 -21.36
N LYS A 123 3.31 4.22 -20.70
CA LYS A 123 2.09 3.39 -20.69
C LYS A 123 1.71 3.08 -19.24
N PRO A 124 1.11 4.05 -18.50
CA PRO A 124 0.82 3.88 -17.10
C PRO A 124 -0.01 2.64 -16.81
N SER A 125 0.44 1.80 -15.88
CA SER A 125 -0.29 0.61 -15.41
C SER A 125 -1.40 0.95 -14.41
N ILE A 126 -1.47 2.20 -13.97
CA ILE A 126 -2.54 2.73 -13.12
C ILE A 126 -3.22 3.92 -13.82
N ASP A 127 -4.53 4.08 -13.60
CA ASP A 127 -5.31 5.15 -14.20
C ASP A 127 -4.90 6.53 -13.64
N ARG A 128 -4.36 7.39 -14.48
CA ARG A 128 -3.88 8.73 -14.13
C ARG A 128 -4.99 9.78 -13.99
N SER A 129 -6.19 9.49 -14.47
CA SER A 129 -7.33 10.42 -14.34
C SER A 129 -7.91 10.43 -12.92
N LYS A 130 -7.69 9.36 -12.15
CA LYS A 130 -8.15 9.23 -10.78
C LYS A 130 -7.30 10.09 -9.84
N LYS A 131 -7.95 10.97 -9.09
CA LYS A 131 -7.32 11.64 -7.95
C LYS A 131 -7.18 10.66 -6.79
N ARG A 132 -5.98 10.51 -6.26
CA ARG A 132 -5.69 9.64 -5.11
C ARG A 132 -5.05 10.45 -3.99
N ILE A 133 -5.31 10.04 -2.75
CA ILE A 133 -4.72 10.65 -1.55
C ILE A 133 -3.78 9.64 -0.91
N GLY A 134 -2.59 10.09 -0.55
CA GLY A 134 -1.64 9.31 0.25
C GLY A 134 -1.50 9.90 1.66
N MET A 135 -1.44 9.03 2.69
CA MET A 135 -1.12 9.41 4.06
C MET A 135 -0.07 8.44 4.62
N TYR A 136 0.88 8.97 5.34
CA TYR A 136 1.85 8.17 6.08
C TYR A 136 1.77 8.48 7.57
N ILE A 137 1.70 7.43 8.40
CA ILE A 137 1.69 7.50 9.86
C ILE A 137 2.92 6.78 10.38
N ALA A 138 3.85 7.55 10.95
CA ALA A 138 5.04 7.03 11.61
C ALA A 138 4.75 6.77 13.09
N VAL A 139 5.08 5.58 13.59
CA VAL A 139 4.85 5.17 14.97
C VAL A 139 6.19 4.96 15.65
N GLY A 140 6.61 5.93 16.46
CA GLY A 140 7.86 5.89 17.23
C GLY A 140 7.62 5.66 18.71
N GLY A 141 8.64 5.18 19.42
CA GLY A 141 8.59 4.86 20.87
C GLY A 141 9.24 5.88 21.79
N VAL A 142 9.81 6.98 21.27
CA VAL A 142 10.49 8.02 22.05
C VAL A 142 10.13 9.39 21.51
N ASN A 143 10.20 10.45 22.35
CA ASN A 143 9.90 11.85 22.03
C ASN A 143 10.85 12.43 20.94
N HIS A 144 10.80 11.90 19.73
CA HIS A 144 11.39 12.56 18.59
C HIS A 144 10.30 13.34 17.86
N MET A 145 10.56 14.61 17.57
CA MET A 145 9.66 15.49 16.85
C MET A 145 9.15 14.81 15.57
N ILE A 146 7.84 14.66 15.50
CA ILE A 146 7.16 14.27 14.28
C ILE A 146 7.33 15.43 13.30
N HIS A 147 8.21 15.30 12.34
CA HIS A 147 8.16 16.19 11.19
C HIS A 147 6.89 15.87 10.42
N SER A 148 5.96 16.80 10.39
CA SER A 148 4.75 16.70 9.59
C SER A 148 5.16 16.62 8.12
N LEU A 149 4.99 15.45 7.51
CA LEU A 149 5.12 15.31 6.07
C LEU A 149 3.97 16.06 5.40
N LYS A 150 4.32 17.06 4.62
CA LYS A 150 3.35 17.70 3.73
C LYS A 150 2.83 16.65 2.75
N VAL A 151 1.50 16.57 2.66
CA VAL A 151 0.85 15.80 1.61
C VAL A 151 0.97 16.61 0.32
N ASP A 152 1.98 16.33 -0.47
CA ASP A 152 2.04 16.85 -1.82
C ASP A 152 1.11 16.03 -2.71
N ARG A 153 0.28 16.74 -3.46
CA ARG A 153 -0.65 16.13 -4.43
C ARG A 153 0.18 15.47 -5.53
N LEU A 154 0.04 14.14 -5.60
CA LEU A 154 0.59 13.33 -6.70
C LEU A 154 -0.22 13.52 -7.99
#